data_1cf43020b15ecc13b89c24de0440dccf
#
_entry.id   1cf43020b15ecc13b89c24de0440dccf
#
_cell.length_a   1.000
_cell.length_b   1.000
_cell.length_c   1.000
_cell.angle_alpha   90.00
_cell.angle_beta   90.00
_cell.angle_gamma   90.00
#
_symmetry.space_group_name_H-M   'P 1'
#
loop_
_entity.id
_entity.type
_entity.pdbx_description
1 polymer ?
#
loop_
_entity_poly.entity_id
_entity_poly.type
_entity_poly.pdbx_seq_one_letter_code
_entity_poly.pdbx_strand_id
1 'polypeptide(L)'
;MNHQSASSSLSRRTFVKGAAVSSAVLGFPAITQSKSPNGKLAVGLIGVGGRGRGHVAGCRSEQVVSLCDVNKKNLDGAARFPWCKGARTYKDFRDFYEKIDDIDAVVVSTTEHTHAFATLPALQARKHVYCEKPLTRDVHECRIITEAAAKAGVQTQMGTQIHSGGNFRRVVELIQSGAIGEVREAHTWVSRAWGWKTPADDTPKEAHPIPEFLDWDLWIGPAPFRPFNNVYFPGPKWYRWWDFGNGTMSDLGSHRNDLPWWALKLDAPLTIEPLTGPKPHHDIAPASMSVKYTFAARGDGYPALEHTWYQGTEKPKIWRDKKIPQWGDATLFIGEKGMVISDYGKHALLPEDKFKNFERPKEWIEPSPGQMAEWIRACKGEGPEALCNFAYAGPLTEANHLGNVAYRAGKKLEWDAKNMKFPNAPEAEKYLGRTYRKGWKLG
;
A
#
# COMPACT_ATOMS: atom_id res chain seq x y z
N MET A 1 62.72 44.26 9.93
CA MET A 1 62.59 42.84 9.61
C MET A 1 61.15 42.58 9.16
N ASN A 2 61.02 42.40 7.87
CA ASN A 2 59.72 42.25 7.19
C ASN A 2 59.20 40.83 7.35
N HIS A 3 57.94 40.66 7.78
CA HIS A 3 57.21 39.43 7.57
C HIS A 3 56.05 39.71 6.60
N GLN A 4 56.24 39.25 5.39
CA GLN A 4 55.19 39.17 4.36
C GLN A 4 54.29 37.95 4.65
N SER A 5 53.00 38.16 4.76
CA SER A 5 51.95 37.14 4.79
C SER A 5 51.55 36.83 3.32
N ALA A 6 51.78 35.61 2.88
CA ALA A 6 51.32 35.15 1.58
C ALA A 6 49.89 34.61 1.66
N SER A 7 48.96 35.31 1.00
CA SER A 7 47.60 34.82 0.74
C SER A 7 47.60 33.93 -0.48
N SER A 8 47.34 32.63 -0.34
CA SER A 8 47.14 31.73 -1.44
C SER A 8 45.70 31.77 -1.92
N SER A 9 45.47 32.40 -3.10
CA SER A 9 44.20 32.35 -3.81
C SER A 9 44.01 31.00 -4.48
N LEU A 10 43.03 30.24 -4.06
CA LEU A 10 42.61 29.02 -4.73
C LEU A 10 41.96 29.34 -6.10
N SER A 11 42.60 28.87 -7.17
CA SER A 11 42.15 29.03 -8.56
C SER A 11 40.86 28.28 -8.83
N ARG A 12 39.93 28.88 -9.60
CA ARG A 12 38.66 28.27 -10.07
C ARG A 12 38.82 26.93 -10.82
N ARG A 13 40.03 26.59 -11.26
CA ARG A 13 40.33 25.29 -11.92
C ARG A 13 40.50 24.14 -10.93
N THR A 14 40.77 24.38 -9.66
CA THR A 14 40.91 23.33 -8.65
C THR A 14 39.56 22.91 -8.06
N PHE A 15 38.55 23.78 -8.15
CA PHE A 15 37.19 23.44 -7.67
C PHE A 15 36.42 22.52 -8.63
N VAL A 16 36.78 22.48 -9.91
CA VAL A 16 36.13 21.63 -10.92
C VAL A 16 36.67 20.20 -10.94
N LYS A 17 37.80 19.91 -10.32
CA LYS A 17 38.37 18.55 -10.25
C LYS A 17 37.98 17.76 -9.01
N GLY A 18 37.33 18.39 -8.03
CA GLY A 18 36.85 17.74 -6.79
C GLY A 18 35.37 17.31 -6.80
N ALA A 19 34.62 17.65 -7.87
CA ALA A 19 33.19 17.37 -7.97
C ALA A 19 32.85 16.19 -8.92
N ALA A 20 33.82 15.38 -9.26
CA ALA A 20 33.61 14.21 -10.12
C ALA A 20 33.99 12.95 -9.35
N VAL A 21 33.19 12.49 -8.41
CA VAL A 21 32.95 11.07 -8.07
C VAL A 21 31.88 11.03 -6.96
N SER A 22 30.64 11.04 -7.31
CA SER A 22 29.52 10.34 -6.68
C SER A 22 28.30 10.49 -7.61
N SER A 23 28.45 10.04 -8.85
CA SER A 23 27.28 9.64 -9.62
C SER A 23 26.79 8.36 -8.98
N ALA A 24 25.90 8.46 -7.98
CA ALA A 24 25.00 7.38 -7.70
C ALA A 24 24.33 7.06 -9.03
N VAL A 25 24.61 5.91 -9.57
CA VAL A 25 23.85 5.32 -10.67
C VAL A 25 22.47 5.10 -10.09
N LEU A 26 21.60 6.10 -10.21
CA LEU A 26 20.17 5.91 -10.14
C LEU A 26 19.86 4.97 -11.30
N GLY A 27 19.81 3.67 -11.00
CA GLY A 27 19.42 2.67 -11.98
C GLY A 27 17.99 3.01 -12.39
N PHE A 28 17.84 3.60 -13.57
CA PHE A 28 16.51 3.72 -14.17
C PHE A 28 15.94 2.30 -14.26
N PRO A 29 14.65 2.10 -13.91
CA PRO A 29 13.98 0.81 -14.08
C PRO A 29 14.24 0.30 -15.50
N ALA A 30 14.67 -0.96 -15.64
CA ALA A 30 14.91 -1.53 -16.95
C ALA A 30 13.60 -1.49 -17.75
N ILE A 31 13.58 -0.69 -18.82
CA ILE A 31 12.50 -0.73 -19.79
C ILE A 31 12.68 -2.05 -20.55
N THR A 32 11.91 -3.07 -20.18
CA THR A 32 11.83 -4.28 -20.98
C THR A 32 11.02 -3.93 -22.23
N GLN A 33 11.67 -3.82 -23.37
CA GLN A 33 10.94 -3.72 -24.62
C GLN A 33 10.02 -4.93 -24.71
N SER A 34 8.72 -4.69 -24.88
CA SER A 34 7.74 -5.76 -25.11
C SER A 34 8.23 -6.66 -26.23
N LYS A 35 8.32 -7.95 -25.98
CA LYS A 35 8.65 -8.96 -27.01
C LYS A 35 7.54 -9.12 -28.05
N SER A 36 6.39 -8.49 -27.82
CA SER A 36 5.23 -8.56 -28.70
C SER A 36 5.43 -7.66 -29.93
N PRO A 37 5.26 -8.18 -31.16
CA PRO A 37 5.37 -7.41 -32.41
C PRO A 37 4.42 -6.21 -32.47
N ASN A 38 3.37 -6.21 -31.66
CA ASN A 38 2.31 -5.18 -31.66
C ASN A 38 2.47 -4.13 -30.54
N GLY A 39 3.61 -4.08 -29.82
CA GLY A 39 3.83 -3.15 -28.71
C GLY A 39 2.94 -3.40 -27.48
N LYS A 40 2.28 -4.57 -27.40
CA LYS A 40 1.45 -4.96 -26.24
C LYS A 40 2.28 -5.72 -25.23
N LEU A 41 2.02 -5.49 -23.94
CA LEU A 41 2.59 -6.30 -22.88
C LEU A 41 1.92 -7.69 -22.85
N ALA A 42 2.72 -8.73 -22.70
CA ALA A 42 2.22 -10.07 -22.36
C ALA A 42 1.92 -10.11 -20.85
N VAL A 43 0.63 -10.11 -20.49
CA VAL A 43 0.20 -9.97 -19.09
C VAL A 43 -0.33 -11.31 -18.56
N GLY A 44 0.17 -11.69 -17.38
CA GLY A 44 -0.39 -12.76 -16.58
C GLY A 44 -1.14 -12.23 -15.35
N LEU A 45 -2.29 -12.81 -15.00
CA LEU A 45 -3.09 -12.37 -13.87
C LEU A 45 -3.31 -13.51 -12.88
N ILE A 46 -3.05 -13.24 -11.61
CA ILE A 46 -3.23 -14.16 -10.47
C ILE A 46 -4.30 -13.59 -9.53
N GLY A 47 -5.40 -14.33 -9.32
CA GLY A 47 -6.61 -13.85 -8.67
C GLY A 47 -7.47 -13.03 -9.62
N VAL A 48 -8.40 -13.71 -10.34
CA VAL A 48 -9.22 -13.09 -11.40
C VAL A 48 -10.69 -12.93 -11.02
N GLY A 49 -11.02 -13.17 -9.75
CA GLY A 49 -12.33 -12.93 -9.16
C GLY A 49 -12.42 -11.57 -8.45
N GLY A 50 -13.60 -11.19 -7.99
CA GLY A 50 -13.81 -9.98 -7.21
C GLY A 50 -13.14 -8.75 -7.84
N ARG A 51 -12.19 -8.15 -7.12
CA ARG A 51 -11.41 -7.01 -7.61
C ARG A 51 -10.57 -7.37 -8.84
N GLY A 52 -9.98 -8.57 -8.86
CA GLY A 52 -9.17 -9.05 -9.97
C GLY A 52 -9.93 -9.08 -11.30
N ARG A 53 -11.25 -9.28 -11.30
CA ARG A 53 -12.07 -9.18 -12.51
C ARG A 53 -11.99 -7.78 -13.15
N GLY A 54 -11.95 -6.75 -12.32
CA GLY A 54 -11.73 -5.38 -12.80
C GLY A 54 -10.34 -5.19 -13.43
N HIS A 55 -9.32 -5.88 -12.91
CA HIS A 55 -7.97 -5.84 -13.49
C HIS A 55 -7.88 -6.62 -14.79
N VAL A 56 -8.56 -7.77 -14.91
CA VAL A 56 -8.71 -8.46 -16.22
C VAL A 56 -9.28 -7.49 -17.25
N ALA A 57 -10.32 -6.72 -16.90
CA ALA A 57 -10.89 -5.70 -17.79
C ALA A 57 -9.93 -4.52 -18.04
N GLY A 58 -9.14 -4.13 -17.04
CA GLY A 58 -8.11 -3.08 -17.16
C GLY A 58 -6.98 -3.43 -18.13
N CYS A 59 -6.69 -4.71 -18.31
CA CYS A 59 -5.67 -5.22 -19.24
C CYS A 59 -6.19 -5.49 -20.67
N ARG A 60 -7.40 -5.04 -21.03
CA ARG A 60 -8.02 -5.31 -22.34
C ARG A 60 -7.25 -4.77 -23.55
N SER A 61 -6.41 -3.77 -23.37
CA SER A 61 -5.54 -3.23 -24.42
C SER A 61 -4.28 -4.05 -24.65
N GLU A 62 -3.93 -4.90 -23.70
CA GLU A 62 -2.72 -5.71 -23.69
C GLU A 62 -3.01 -7.15 -24.13
N GLN A 63 -1.99 -7.98 -24.18
CA GLN A 63 -2.13 -9.40 -24.48
C GLN A 63 -2.21 -10.22 -23.19
N VAL A 64 -3.41 -10.65 -22.80
CA VAL A 64 -3.55 -11.56 -21.65
C VAL A 64 -3.14 -12.96 -22.08
N VAL A 65 -2.04 -13.46 -21.51
CA VAL A 65 -1.43 -14.76 -21.88
C VAL A 65 -1.67 -15.86 -20.85
N SER A 66 -1.94 -15.49 -19.59
CA SER A 66 -2.14 -16.45 -18.49
C SER A 66 -3.11 -15.91 -17.44
N LEU A 67 -3.97 -16.79 -16.91
CA LEU A 67 -4.93 -16.53 -15.84
C LEU A 67 -4.78 -17.60 -14.77
N CYS A 68 -4.82 -17.19 -13.49
CA CYS A 68 -4.76 -18.10 -12.36
C CYS A 68 -5.80 -17.74 -11.30
N ASP A 69 -6.58 -18.72 -10.81
CA ASP A 69 -7.47 -18.56 -9.65
C ASP A 69 -7.79 -19.93 -9.04
N VAL A 70 -7.75 -20.03 -7.73
CA VAL A 70 -8.14 -21.23 -6.97
C VAL A 70 -9.65 -21.50 -6.99
N ASN A 71 -10.42 -20.52 -7.46
CA ASN A 71 -11.88 -20.60 -7.67
C ASN A 71 -12.18 -20.79 -9.17
N LYS A 72 -12.57 -22.00 -9.54
CA LYS A 72 -12.86 -22.36 -10.92
C LYS A 72 -13.91 -21.48 -11.58
N LYS A 73 -14.93 -21.01 -10.84
CA LYS A 73 -15.97 -20.12 -11.41
C LYS A 73 -15.39 -18.77 -11.81
N ASN A 74 -14.44 -18.23 -11.03
CA ASN A 74 -13.74 -17.00 -11.36
C ASN A 74 -12.87 -17.19 -12.59
N LEU A 75 -12.10 -18.27 -12.62
CA LEU A 75 -11.18 -18.60 -13.71
C LEU A 75 -11.94 -18.76 -15.03
N ASP A 76 -12.98 -19.60 -15.05
CA ASP A 76 -13.84 -19.81 -16.23
C ASP A 76 -14.52 -18.49 -16.66
N GLY A 77 -14.95 -17.67 -15.70
CA GLY A 77 -15.55 -16.37 -15.97
C GLY A 77 -14.59 -15.38 -16.63
N ALA A 78 -13.33 -15.35 -16.18
CA ALA A 78 -12.28 -14.50 -16.74
C ALA A 78 -11.85 -14.98 -18.14
N ALA A 79 -11.71 -16.28 -18.35
CA ALA A 79 -11.33 -16.86 -19.63
C ALA A 79 -12.33 -16.58 -20.78
N ARG A 80 -13.57 -16.21 -20.44
CA ARG A 80 -14.60 -15.87 -21.44
C ARG A 80 -14.46 -14.47 -22.02
N PHE A 81 -13.64 -13.59 -21.44
CA PHE A 81 -13.43 -12.29 -22.04
C PHE A 81 -12.73 -12.41 -23.40
N PRO A 82 -13.17 -11.66 -24.43
CA PRO A 82 -12.58 -11.76 -25.78
C PRO A 82 -11.06 -11.57 -25.82
N TRP A 83 -10.53 -10.69 -25.01
CA TRP A 83 -9.09 -10.40 -24.91
C TRP A 83 -8.29 -11.43 -24.09
N CYS A 84 -8.96 -12.38 -23.47
CA CYS A 84 -8.36 -13.54 -22.80
C CYS A 84 -8.39 -14.81 -23.66
N LYS A 85 -8.87 -14.71 -24.92
CA LYS A 85 -8.94 -15.87 -25.81
C LYS A 85 -7.54 -16.44 -26.06
N GLY A 86 -7.36 -17.72 -25.76
CA GLY A 86 -6.07 -18.42 -25.88
C GLY A 86 -5.14 -18.26 -24.67
N ALA A 87 -5.55 -17.52 -23.62
CA ALA A 87 -4.80 -17.47 -22.37
C ALA A 87 -4.77 -18.85 -21.70
N ARG A 88 -3.59 -19.23 -21.19
CA ARG A 88 -3.43 -20.46 -20.38
C ARG A 88 -4.14 -20.23 -19.04
N THR A 89 -4.70 -21.29 -18.48
CA THR A 89 -5.40 -21.22 -17.18
C THR A 89 -4.74 -22.14 -16.16
N TYR A 90 -4.57 -21.63 -14.94
CA TYR A 90 -3.91 -22.33 -13.84
C TYR A 90 -4.79 -22.23 -12.59
N LYS A 91 -4.78 -23.27 -11.78
CA LYS A 91 -5.39 -23.26 -10.46
C LYS A 91 -4.40 -22.78 -9.39
N ASP A 92 -3.16 -23.20 -9.52
CA ASP A 92 -2.05 -22.87 -8.63
C ASP A 92 -1.10 -21.85 -9.31
N PHE A 93 -0.77 -20.77 -8.63
CA PHE A 93 0.14 -19.78 -9.18
C PHE A 93 1.60 -20.30 -9.25
N ARG A 94 1.96 -21.35 -8.54
CA ARG A 94 3.27 -21.99 -8.67
C ARG A 94 3.45 -22.59 -10.07
N ASP A 95 2.42 -23.28 -10.57
CA ASP A 95 2.40 -23.81 -11.94
C ASP A 95 2.38 -22.69 -13.00
N PHE A 96 1.71 -21.56 -12.68
CA PHE A 96 1.71 -20.37 -13.53
C PHE A 96 3.14 -19.84 -13.75
N TYR A 97 3.99 -19.88 -12.73
CA TYR A 97 5.38 -19.39 -12.81
C TYR A 97 6.31 -20.31 -13.59
N GLU A 98 5.97 -21.55 -13.89
CA GLU A 98 6.75 -22.42 -14.78
C GLU A 98 6.84 -21.85 -16.23
N LYS A 99 5.94 -20.94 -16.61
CA LYS A 99 5.90 -20.27 -17.92
C LYS A 99 6.11 -18.75 -17.82
N ILE A 100 6.87 -18.30 -16.83
CA ILE A 100 7.10 -16.87 -16.58
C ILE A 100 7.87 -16.16 -17.70
N ASP A 101 8.68 -16.88 -18.48
CA ASP A 101 9.46 -16.30 -19.58
C ASP A 101 8.58 -15.68 -20.68
N ASP A 102 7.38 -16.19 -20.87
CA ASP A 102 6.40 -15.69 -21.84
C ASP A 102 5.60 -14.47 -21.34
N ILE A 103 5.92 -13.98 -20.14
CA ILE A 103 5.17 -12.90 -19.46
C ILE A 103 6.08 -11.69 -19.31
N ASP A 104 5.59 -10.51 -19.63
CA ASP A 104 6.28 -9.23 -19.39
C ASP A 104 5.86 -8.62 -18.04
N ALA A 105 4.60 -8.80 -17.66
CA ALA A 105 3.99 -8.16 -16.52
C ALA A 105 2.99 -9.06 -15.79
N VAL A 106 2.99 -9.01 -14.46
CA VAL A 106 2.11 -9.83 -13.60
C VAL A 106 1.20 -8.92 -12.78
N VAL A 107 -0.09 -9.25 -12.76
CA VAL A 107 -1.09 -8.60 -11.90
C VAL A 107 -1.51 -9.58 -10.81
N VAL A 108 -1.29 -9.21 -9.53
CA VAL A 108 -1.64 -10.00 -8.35
C VAL A 108 -2.86 -9.39 -7.68
N SER A 109 -3.95 -10.15 -7.57
CA SER A 109 -5.22 -9.71 -6.97
C SER A 109 -5.87 -10.82 -6.14
N THR A 110 -5.05 -11.58 -5.46
CA THR A 110 -5.47 -12.65 -4.53
C THR A 110 -5.97 -12.04 -3.20
N THR A 111 -6.15 -12.86 -2.18
CA THR A 111 -6.32 -12.38 -0.80
C THR A 111 -4.96 -11.98 -0.23
N GLU A 112 -4.92 -10.97 0.66
CA GLU A 112 -3.67 -10.31 1.06
C GLU A 112 -2.61 -11.25 1.66
N HIS A 113 -3.03 -12.35 2.30
CA HIS A 113 -2.10 -13.32 2.89
C HIS A 113 -1.28 -14.12 1.87
N THR A 114 -1.62 -14.04 0.58
CA THR A 114 -0.88 -14.69 -0.50
C THR A 114 -0.17 -13.69 -1.43
N HIS A 115 -0.36 -12.37 -1.23
CA HIS A 115 0.22 -11.34 -2.09
C HIS A 115 1.74 -11.47 -2.22
N ALA A 116 2.46 -11.59 -1.10
CA ALA A 116 3.92 -11.70 -1.14
C ALA A 116 4.40 -12.94 -1.91
N PHE A 117 3.73 -14.08 -1.72
CA PHE A 117 4.07 -15.35 -2.39
C PHE A 117 3.79 -15.31 -3.89
N ALA A 118 2.74 -14.61 -4.29
CA ALA A 118 2.42 -14.42 -5.71
C ALA A 118 3.25 -13.30 -6.36
N THR A 119 3.80 -12.35 -5.60
CA THR A 119 4.55 -11.21 -6.11
C THR A 119 6.05 -11.49 -6.24
N LEU A 120 6.64 -12.13 -5.23
CA LEU A 120 8.09 -12.31 -5.16
C LEU A 120 8.69 -13.06 -6.38
N PRO A 121 8.10 -14.16 -6.88
CA PRO A 121 8.65 -14.86 -8.04
C PRO A 121 8.67 -13.99 -9.31
N ALA A 122 7.67 -13.11 -9.49
CA ALA A 122 7.67 -12.18 -10.62
C ALA A 122 8.82 -11.16 -10.52
N LEU A 123 9.07 -10.61 -9.33
CA LEU A 123 10.19 -9.70 -9.09
C LEU A 123 11.54 -10.38 -9.29
N GLN A 124 11.70 -11.63 -8.80
CA GLN A 124 12.90 -12.44 -9.00
C GLN A 124 13.17 -12.72 -10.48
N ALA A 125 12.10 -12.94 -11.26
CA ALA A 125 12.16 -13.08 -12.71
C ALA A 125 12.23 -11.74 -13.47
N ARG A 126 12.39 -10.60 -12.75
CA ARG A 126 12.47 -9.24 -13.30
C ARG A 126 11.28 -8.87 -14.19
N LYS A 127 10.08 -9.28 -13.80
CA LYS A 127 8.83 -8.90 -14.47
C LYS A 127 8.21 -7.68 -13.79
N HIS A 128 7.51 -6.84 -14.55
CA HIS A 128 6.72 -5.74 -13.99
C HIS A 128 5.60 -6.30 -13.13
N VAL A 129 5.26 -5.63 -12.01
CA VAL A 129 4.25 -6.14 -11.08
C VAL A 129 3.24 -5.06 -10.70
N TYR A 130 1.98 -5.39 -10.84
CA TYR A 130 0.88 -4.70 -10.16
C TYR A 130 0.35 -5.62 -9.06
N CYS A 131 0.35 -5.18 -7.80
CA CYS A 131 -0.20 -5.96 -6.69
C CYS A 131 -1.32 -5.19 -6.01
N GLU A 132 -2.47 -5.84 -5.78
CA GLU A 132 -3.56 -5.24 -5.02
C GLU A 132 -3.13 -4.86 -3.60
N LYS A 133 -3.85 -3.92 -3.02
CA LYS A 133 -3.63 -3.44 -1.65
C LYS A 133 -4.28 -4.40 -0.63
N PRO A 134 -3.73 -4.48 0.60
CA PRO A 134 -2.41 -3.98 0.98
C PRO A 134 -1.32 -4.77 0.24
N LEU A 135 -0.12 -4.18 0.11
CA LEU A 135 0.96 -4.82 -0.66
C LEU A 135 1.27 -6.24 -0.17
N THR A 136 1.23 -6.45 1.14
CA THR A 136 1.48 -7.73 1.80
C THR A 136 0.61 -7.87 3.05
N ARG A 137 0.68 -9.03 3.71
CA ARG A 137 -0.08 -9.32 4.92
C ARG A 137 0.65 -8.89 6.20
N ASP A 138 1.96 -8.80 6.24
CA ASP A 138 2.73 -8.43 7.43
C ASP A 138 3.98 -7.61 7.10
N VAL A 139 4.66 -7.13 8.14
CA VAL A 139 5.82 -6.23 8.02
C VAL A 139 7.02 -6.91 7.38
N HIS A 140 7.31 -8.17 7.75
CA HIS A 140 8.43 -8.93 7.17
C HIS A 140 8.21 -9.17 5.67
N GLU A 141 7.02 -9.62 5.29
CA GLU A 141 6.66 -9.79 3.88
C GLU A 141 6.81 -8.46 3.11
N CYS A 142 6.37 -7.35 3.73
CA CYS A 142 6.44 -6.03 3.11
C CYS A 142 7.89 -5.62 2.82
N ARG A 143 8.79 -5.80 3.78
CA ARG A 143 10.21 -5.49 3.62
C ARG A 143 10.84 -6.33 2.51
N ILE A 144 10.60 -7.65 2.49
CA ILE A 144 11.10 -8.57 1.47
C ILE A 144 10.65 -8.13 0.06
N ILE A 145 9.35 -7.80 -0.11
CA ILE A 145 8.81 -7.40 -1.41
C ILE A 145 9.36 -6.05 -1.86
N THR A 146 9.48 -5.08 -0.95
CA THR A 146 10.02 -3.74 -1.25
C THR A 146 11.49 -3.83 -1.69
N GLU A 147 12.31 -4.59 -0.97
CA GLU A 147 13.72 -4.82 -1.30
C GLU A 147 13.88 -5.60 -2.60
N ALA A 148 13.05 -6.63 -2.83
CA ALA A 148 13.07 -7.39 -4.07
C ALA A 148 12.70 -6.51 -5.28
N ALA A 149 11.72 -5.61 -5.14
CA ALA A 149 11.34 -4.67 -6.18
C ALA A 149 12.49 -3.70 -6.52
N ALA A 150 13.13 -3.12 -5.50
CA ALA A 150 14.28 -2.25 -5.69
C ALA A 150 15.43 -2.97 -6.41
N LYS A 151 15.73 -4.23 -6.03
CA LYS A 151 16.76 -5.06 -6.67
C LYS A 151 16.40 -5.46 -8.11
N ALA A 152 15.12 -5.71 -8.37
CA ALA A 152 14.65 -6.11 -9.70
C ALA A 152 14.74 -4.96 -10.72
N GLY A 153 14.56 -3.70 -10.29
CA GLY A 153 14.58 -2.52 -11.14
C GLY A 153 13.46 -2.52 -12.21
N VAL A 154 12.28 -2.99 -11.84
CA VAL A 154 11.12 -3.10 -12.74
C VAL A 154 10.01 -2.13 -12.32
N GLN A 155 9.06 -1.88 -13.22
CA GLN A 155 7.89 -1.06 -12.89
C GLN A 155 6.95 -1.81 -11.96
N THR A 156 6.60 -1.18 -10.86
CA THR A 156 5.69 -1.73 -9.84
C THR A 156 4.56 -0.76 -9.54
N GLN A 157 3.41 -1.25 -9.10
CA GLN A 157 2.29 -0.43 -8.64
C GLN A 157 1.46 -1.20 -7.62
N MET A 158 1.13 -0.57 -6.50
CA MET A 158 0.11 -1.09 -5.58
C MET A 158 -1.28 -0.62 -5.99
N GLY A 159 -2.28 -1.47 -5.81
CA GLY A 159 -3.68 -1.26 -6.20
C GLY A 159 -4.45 -0.24 -5.35
N THR A 160 -3.82 0.84 -4.92
CA THR A 160 -4.46 1.97 -4.22
C THR A 160 -5.08 2.94 -5.22
N GLN A 161 -6.27 2.62 -5.73
CA GLN A 161 -6.88 3.35 -6.85
C GLN A 161 -7.11 4.83 -6.57
N ILE A 162 -7.32 5.21 -5.31
CA ILE A 162 -7.56 6.61 -4.95
C ILE A 162 -6.32 7.48 -5.13
N HIS A 163 -5.12 6.90 -5.15
CA HIS A 163 -3.88 7.62 -5.45
C HIS A 163 -3.92 8.30 -6.84
N SER A 164 -4.63 7.69 -7.80
CA SER A 164 -4.90 8.27 -9.11
C SER A 164 -6.05 9.30 -9.11
N GLY A 165 -6.72 9.53 -7.98
CA GLY A 165 -7.87 10.42 -7.87
C GLY A 165 -7.50 11.91 -7.90
N GLY A 166 -8.16 12.71 -8.72
CA GLY A 166 -7.90 14.14 -8.87
C GLY A 166 -8.04 14.92 -7.56
N ASN A 167 -9.01 14.54 -6.70
CA ASN A 167 -9.18 15.19 -5.41
C ASN A 167 -7.97 15.00 -4.48
N PHE A 168 -7.40 13.79 -4.41
CA PHE A 168 -6.21 13.54 -3.59
C PHE A 168 -5.00 14.33 -4.12
N ARG A 169 -4.78 14.32 -5.44
CA ARG A 169 -3.71 15.11 -6.09
C ARG A 169 -3.85 16.58 -5.72
N ARG A 170 -5.08 17.12 -5.81
CA ARG A 170 -5.34 18.52 -5.45
C ARG A 170 -5.07 18.82 -3.97
N VAL A 171 -5.42 17.93 -3.05
CA VAL A 171 -5.12 18.10 -1.61
C VAL A 171 -3.61 18.01 -1.35
N VAL A 172 -2.90 17.12 -2.00
CA VAL A 172 -1.43 17.04 -1.92
C VAL A 172 -0.81 18.38 -2.34
N GLU A 173 -1.24 18.95 -3.46
CA GLU A 173 -0.78 20.26 -3.93
C GLU A 173 -1.07 21.37 -2.93
N LEU A 174 -2.26 21.41 -2.35
CA LEU A 174 -2.62 22.41 -1.33
C LEU A 174 -1.72 22.31 -0.09
N ILE A 175 -1.46 21.12 0.41
CA ILE A 175 -0.61 20.92 1.58
C ILE A 175 0.85 21.28 1.24
N GLN A 176 1.38 20.79 0.14
CA GLN A 176 2.77 21.00 -0.25
C GLN A 176 3.08 22.43 -0.68
N SER A 177 2.07 23.20 -1.11
CA SER A 177 2.22 24.65 -1.36
C SER A 177 2.22 25.50 -0.10
N GLY A 178 2.00 24.89 1.10
CA GLY A 178 1.89 25.61 2.35
C GLY A 178 0.60 26.41 2.54
N ALA A 179 -0.49 26.03 1.83
CA ALA A 179 -1.79 26.70 1.89
C ALA A 179 -2.31 26.89 3.35
N ILE A 180 -2.02 25.92 4.23
CA ILE A 180 -2.39 25.97 5.66
C ILE A 180 -1.19 26.13 6.60
N GLY A 181 0.00 26.45 6.08
CA GLY A 181 1.23 26.50 6.87
C GLY A 181 1.78 25.12 7.21
N GLU A 182 2.73 25.04 8.14
CA GLU A 182 3.28 23.77 8.62
C GLU A 182 2.19 22.91 9.29
N VAL A 183 2.16 21.64 8.95
CA VAL A 183 1.21 20.67 9.52
C VAL A 183 1.93 19.84 10.59
N ARG A 184 1.44 19.91 11.83
CA ARG A 184 1.97 19.17 12.99
C ARG A 184 1.05 18.09 13.51
N GLU A 185 -0.20 18.07 13.03
CA GLU A 185 -1.22 17.12 13.46
C GLU A 185 -2.11 16.74 12.27
N ALA A 186 -2.36 15.43 12.14
CA ALA A 186 -3.30 14.91 11.14
C ALA A 186 -4.16 13.79 11.73
N HIS A 187 -5.40 13.70 11.26
CA HIS A 187 -6.35 12.66 11.67
C HIS A 187 -6.96 12.01 10.44
N THR A 188 -7.03 10.69 10.46
CA THR A 188 -7.73 9.92 9.43
C THR A 188 -8.77 9.01 10.07
N TRP A 189 -10.02 9.10 9.63
CA TRP A 189 -11.08 8.25 10.18
C TRP A 189 -11.94 7.61 9.11
N VAL A 190 -12.41 6.40 9.43
CA VAL A 190 -13.35 5.63 8.62
C VAL A 190 -14.44 5.07 9.52
N SER A 191 -15.70 5.28 9.14
CA SER A 191 -16.86 4.77 9.87
C SER A 191 -17.10 3.28 9.60
N ARG A 192 -16.50 2.75 8.52
CA ARG A 192 -16.65 1.34 8.15
C ARG A 192 -15.68 0.48 8.93
N ALA A 193 -16.16 -0.69 9.33
CA ALA A 193 -15.32 -1.77 9.85
C ALA A 193 -15.49 -2.99 8.93
N TRP A 194 -14.48 -3.32 8.13
CA TRP A 194 -14.53 -4.53 7.32
C TRP A 194 -14.48 -5.77 8.22
N GLY A 195 -15.19 -6.82 7.82
CA GLY A 195 -15.38 -8.02 8.64
C GLY A 195 -16.61 -7.98 9.54
N TRP A 196 -17.23 -6.82 9.77
CA TRP A 196 -18.52 -6.72 10.47
C TRP A 196 -19.67 -7.41 9.73
N LYS A 197 -19.52 -7.68 8.44
CA LYS A 197 -20.45 -8.51 7.66
C LYS A 197 -20.40 -9.99 8.03
N THR A 198 -19.45 -10.39 8.86
CA THR A 198 -19.34 -11.74 9.39
C THR A 198 -19.56 -11.64 10.89
N PRO A 199 -20.72 -12.02 11.39
CA PRO A 199 -21.06 -11.95 12.82
C PRO A 199 -20.40 -13.12 13.59
N ALA A 200 -19.08 -13.26 13.51
CA ALA A 200 -18.34 -14.21 14.29
C ALA A 200 -17.62 -13.49 15.40
N ASP A 201 -17.91 -13.83 16.63
CA ASP A 201 -17.29 -13.25 17.83
C ASP A 201 -16.08 -14.07 18.29
N ASP A 202 -15.90 -15.28 17.73
CA ASP A 202 -14.79 -16.19 18.01
C ASP A 202 -14.50 -17.08 16.79
N THR A 203 -13.40 -17.84 16.86
CA THR A 203 -13.04 -18.85 15.87
C THR A 203 -14.15 -19.90 15.73
N PRO A 204 -14.64 -20.18 14.52
CA PRO A 204 -15.70 -21.16 14.33
C PRO A 204 -15.24 -22.56 14.74
N LYS A 205 -16.08 -23.26 15.48
CA LYS A 205 -15.80 -24.64 15.94
C LYS A 205 -16.20 -25.71 14.92
N GLU A 206 -17.11 -25.35 14.00
CA GLU A 206 -17.67 -26.29 13.02
C GLU A 206 -17.02 -26.08 11.65
N ALA A 207 -16.88 -27.17 10.92
CA ALA A 207 -16.50 -27.17 9.51
C ALA A 207 -17.76 -27.14 8.63
N HIS A 208 -17.70 -26.42 7.52
CA HIS A 208 -18.71 -26.48 6.48
C HIS A 208 -18.19 -27.24 5.25
N PRO A 209 -19.05 -27.78 4.39
CA PRO A 209 -18.62 -28.37 3.12
C PRO A 209 -17.88 -27.36 2.26
N ILE A 210 -16.74 -27.77 1.72
CA ILE A 210 -15.99 -26.95 0.77
C ILE A 210 -16.79 -26.88 -0.54
N PRO A 211 -17.04 -25.69 -1.12
CA PRO A 211 -17.68 -25.58 -2.43
C PRO A 211 -16.86 -26.30 -3.51
N GLU A 212 -17.49 -27.08 -4.37
CA GLU A 212 -16.83 -27.88 -5.43
C GLU A 212 -15.93 -27.04 -6.38
N PHE A 213 -16.26 -25.76 -6.54
CA PHE A 213 -15.50 -24.85 -7.40
C PHE A 213 -14.28 -24.22 -6.73
N LEU A 214 -14.04 -24.48 -5.41
CA LEU A 214 -12.99 -23.84 -4.62
C LEU A 214 -11.96 -24.86 -4.17
N ASP A 215 -10.69 -24.62 -4.50
CA ASP A 215 -9.59 -25.33 -3.84
C ASP A 215 -9.25 -24.63 -2.54
N TRP A 216 -9.77 -25.15 -1.44
CA TRP A 216 -9.61 -24.55 -0.11
C TRP A 216 -8.17 -24.63 0.41
N ASP A 217 -7.45 -25.70 0.08
CA ASP A 217 -6.05 -25.84 0.49
C ASP A 217 -5.14 -24.80 -0.16
N LEU A 218 -5.31 -24.57 -1.46
CA LEU A 218 -4.61 -23.51 -2.18
C LEU A 218 -5.08 -22.12 -1.76
N TRP A 219 -6.37 -21.96 -1.43
CA TRP A 219 -6.89 -20.68 -0.95
C TRP A 219 -6.28 -20.28 0.40
N ILE A 220 -6.15 -21.22 1.35
CA ILE A 220 -5.43 -21.01 2.63
C ILE A 220 -3.97 -20.64 2.37
N GLY A 221 -3.34 -21.29 1.39
CA GLY A 221 -1.97 -21.00 1.00
C GLY A 221 -0.99 -21.11 2.16
N PRO A 222 -0.22 -20.05 2.47
CA PRO A 222 0.80 -20.04 3.53
C PRO A 222 0.23 -19.93 4.96
N ALA A 223 -1.06 -19.66 5.12
CA ALA A 223 -1.68 -19.55 6.45
C ALA A 223 -1.79 -20.93 7.12
N PRO A 224 -1.85 -20.99 8.46
CA PRO A 224 -2.11 -22.24 9.18
C PRO A 224 -3.37 -22.93 8.66
N PHE A 225 -3.34 -24.25 8.60
CA PHE A 225 -4.51 -25.00 8.17
C PHE A 225 -5.69 -24.77 9.13
N ARG A 226 -6.85 -24.49 8.56
CA ARG A 226 -8.13 -24.51 9.28
C ARG A 226 -9.24 -25.07 8.38
N PRO A 227 -10.22 -25.79 8.95
CA PRO A 227 -11.36 -26.29 8.18
C PRO A 227 -12.12 -25.15 7.52
N PHE A 228 -12.72 -25.43 6.37
CA PHE A 228 -13.55 -24.44 5.67
C PHE A 228 -14.77 -24.07 6.53
N ASN A 229 -15.04 -22.76 6.57
CA ASN A 229 -16.28 -22.23 7.10
C ASN A 229 -16.71 -20.99 6.32
N ASN A 230 -18.01 -20.79 6.17
CA ASN A 230 -18.60 -19.66 5.43
C ASN A 230 -18.30 -18.28 6.05
N VAL A 231 -17.72 -18.23 7.26
CA VAL A 231 -17.25 -16.98 7.88
C VAL A 231 -15.96 -16.47 7.27
N TYR A 232 -15.21 -17.31 6.55
CA TYR A 232 -13.98 -16.92 5.85
C TYR A 232 -14.21 -16.53 4.39
N PHE A 233 -15.18 -17.19 3.75
CA PHE A 233 -15.41 -17.12 2.31
C PHE A 233 -16.93 -17.09 1.99
N PRO A 234 -17.38 -16.43 0.92
CA PRO A 234 -16.62 -15.60 -0.01
C PRO A 234 -16.24 -14.22 0.58
N GLY A 235 -15.31 -13.54 -0.11
CA GLY A 235 -14.86 -12.22 0.32
C GLY A 235 -15.99 -11.19 0.40
N PRO A 236 -15.83 -10.12 1.18
CA PRO A 236 -14.61 -9.67 1.90
C PRO A 236 -14.52 -10.17 3.36
N LYS A 237 -15.14 -11.28 3.69
CA LYS A 237 -15.21 -11.82 5.07
C LYS A 237 -13.84 -12.13 5.67
N TRP A 238 -12.91 -12.55 4.85
CA TRP A 238 -11.56 -12.93 5.24
C TRP A 238 -10.75 -11.76 5.85
N TYR A 239 -11.04 -10.53 5.55
CA TYR A 239 -10.32 -9.35 6.11
C TYR A 239 -10.29 -9.34 7.64
N ARG A 240 -11.31 -9.87 8.28
CA ARG A 240 -11.45 -9.87 9.73
C ARG A 240 -10.47 -10.80 10.45
N TRP A 241 -9.98 -11.84 9.78
CA TRP A 241 -9.21 -12.92 10.39
C TRP A 241 -7.72 -12.66 10.24
N TRP A 242 -6.98 -12.65 11.38
CA TRP A 242 -5.54 -12.36 11.36
C TRP A 242 -4.73 -13.27 10.44
N ASP A 243 -5.15 -14.51 10.20
CA ASP A 243 -4.46 -15.41 9.29
C ASP A 243 -4.59 -15.00 7.81
N PHE A 244 -5.68 -14.32 7.44
CA PHE A 244 -6.03 -14.04 6.06
C PHE A 244 -6.01 -12.55 5.72
N GLY A 245 -6.18 -11.71 6.74
CA GLY A 245 -6.27 -10.26 6.61
C GLY A 245 -5.82 -9.53 7.86
N ASN A 246 -5.93 -8.21 7.85
CA ASN A 246 -5.55 -7.33 8.96
C ASN A 246 -6.66 -6.30 9.28
N GLY A 247 -7.90 -6.67 9.01
CA GLY A 247 -9.06 -5.82 9.29
C GLY A 247 -9.08 -4.51 8.51
N THR A 248 -9.74 -3.53 9.10
CA THR A 248 -9.98 -2.23 8.48
C THR A 248 -8.69 -1.43 8.25
N MET A 249 -7.71 -1.56 9.15
CA MET A 249 -6.44 -0.83 9.05
C MET A 249 -5.67 -1.20 7.79
N SER A 250 -5.58 -2.47 7.41
CA SER A 250 -4.88 -2.84 6.19
C SER A 250 -5.71 -2.55 4.94
N ASP A 251 -7.01 -2.85 4.96
CA ASP A 251 -7.88 -2.64 3.81
C ASP A 251 -8.09 -1.16 3.49
N LEU A 252 -8.64 -0.39 4.43
CA LEU A 252 -8.95 1.03 4.23
C LEU A 252 -7.79 1.95 4.57
N GLY A 253 -6.86 1.54 5.43
CA GLY A 253 -5.64 2.29 5.71
C GLY A 253 -4.79 2.51 4.46
N SER A 254 -4.68 1.49 3.60
CA SER A 254 -3.99 1.62 2.31
C SER A 254 -4.57 2.73 1.41
N HIS A 255 -5.86 3.04 1.55
CA HIS A 255 -6.52 4.10 0.79
C HIS A 255 -6.55 5.45 1.51
N ARG A 256 -6.73 5.44 2.84
CA ARG A 256 -6.99 6.66 3.60
C ARG A 256 -5.71 7.28 4.18
N ASN A 257 -4.78 6.44 4.63
CA ASN A 257 -3.46 6.91 5.07
C ASN A 257 -2.55 7.26 3.89
N ASP A 258 -2.90 6.87 2.67
CA ASP A 258 -2.24 7.30 1.44
C ASP A 258 -2.18 8.83 1.33
N LEU A 259 -3.29 9.52 1.63
CA LEU A 259 -3.34 10.97 1.52
C LEU A 259 -2.36 11.70 2.45
N PRO A 260 -2.35 11.47 3.78
CA PRO A 260 -1.34 12.09 4.64
C PRO A 260 0.07 11.59 4.34
N TRP A 261 0.24 10.33 3.92
CA TRP A 261 1.53 9.77 3.52
C TRP A 261 2.14 10.56 2.38
N TRP A 262 1.39 10.80 1.34
CA TRP A 262 1.81 11.56 0.17
C TRP A 262 1.97 13.06 0.46
N ALA A 263 0.93 13.68 1.02
CA ALA A 263 0.89 15.11 1.23
C ALA A 263 2.00 15.61 2.18
N LEU A 264 2.30 14.82 3.22
CA LEU A 264 3.27 15.16 4.26
C LEU A 264 4.62 14.46 4.08
N LYS A 265 4.83 13.74 2.98
CA LYS A 265 6.06 12.99 2.69
C LYS A 265 6.47 12.11 3.87
N LEU A 266 5.51 11.32 4.38
CA LEU A 266 5.77 10.45 5.52
C LEU A 266 6.71 9.30 5.13
N ASP A 267 7.44 8.84 6.13
CA ASP A 267 8.31 7.68 6.08
C ASP A 267 8.06 6.77 7.30
N ALA A 268 9.07 6.12 7.84
CA ALA A 268 8.90 5.27 9.00
C ALA A 268 8.49 6.07 10.25
N PRO A 269 7.45 5.65 10.99
CA PRO A 269 7.09 6.27 12.26
C PRO A 269 8.16 6.02 13.31
N LEU A 270 8.33 6.97 14.26
CA LEU A 270 9.17 6.79 15.43
C LEU A 270 8.48 5.95 16.51
N THR A 271 7.19 6.23 16.74
CA THR A 271 6.38 5.50 17.74
C THR A 271 5.00 5.20 17.22
N ILE A 272 4.42 4.11 17.71
CA ILE A 272 3.07 3.68 17.40
C ILE A 272 2.36 3.34 18.70
N GLU A 273 1.21 3.96 18.98
CA GLU A 273 0.50 3.87 20.25
C GLU A 273 -0.98 3.56 20.03
N PRO A 274 -1.48 2.40 20.48
CA PRO A 274 -2.92 2.13 20.49
C PRO A 274 -3.57 2.99 21.55
N LEU A 275 -4.57 3.80 21.16
CA LEU A 275 -5.27 4.72 22.08
C LEU A 275 -6.57 4.12 22.59
N THR A 276 -7.34 3.48 21.70
CA THR A 276 -8.64 2.87 22.00
C THR A 276 -8.82 1.57 21.23
N GLY A 277 -9.79 0.78 21.66
CA GLY A 277 -10.20 -0.46 21.03
C GLY A 277 -10.57 -1.51 22.06
N PRO A 278 -11.25 -2.59 21.65
CA PRO A 278 -11.50 -3.72 22.53
C PRO A 278 -10.18 -4.43 22.89
N LYS A 279 -10.20 -5.29 23.90
CA LYS A 279 -9.08 -6.19 24.19
C LYS A 279 -8.73 -6.98 22.93
N PRO A 280 -7.45 -7.09 22.56
CA PRO A 280 -7.04 -7.83 21.37
C PRO A 280 -7.52 -9.28 21.40
N HIS A 281 -8.20 -9.68 20.34
CA HIS A 281 -8.61 -11.07 20.13
C HIS A 281 -7.49 -11.82 19.41
N HIS A 282 -7.30 -13.11 19.74
CA HIS A 282 -6.21 -13.91 19.18
C HIS A 282 -6.35 -14.16 17.67
N ASP A 283 -7.57 -14.21 17.14
CA ASP A 283 -7.88 -14.58 15.75
C ASP A 283 -8.59 -13.47 14.93
N ILE A 284 -9.20 -12.49 15.59
CA ILE A 284 -10.11 -11.53 14.96
C ILE A 284 -9.60 -10.08 15.09
N ALA A 285 -9.56 -9.35 13.97
CA ALA A 285 -9.26 -7.93 13.96
C ALA A 285 -10.42 -7.10 14.53
N PRO A 286 -10.13 -5.98 15.23
CA PRO A 286 -11.15 -5.15 15.86
C PRO A 286 -12.01 -4.41 14.85
N ALA A 287 -13.29 -4.24 15.16
CA ALA A 287 -14.20 -3.40 14.40
C ALA A 287 -13.89 -1.90 14.63
N SER A 288 -13.56 -1.54 15.88
CA SER A 288 -13.25 -0.16 16.26
C SER A 288 -11.94 -0.10 17.00
N MET A 289 -11.07 0.83 16.63
CA MET A 289 -9.85 1.17 17.35
C MET A 289 -9.33 2.52 16.90
N SER A 290 -8.43 3.11 17.68
CA SER A 290 -7.60 4.22 17.23
C SER A 290 -6.13 3.99 17.58
N VAL A 291 -5.25 4.47 16.68
CA VAL A 291 -3.81 4.31 16.79
C VAL A 291 -3.13 5.62 16.42
N LYS A 292 -2.21 6.08 17.26
CA LYS A 292 -1.41 7.28 17.03
C LYS A 292 0.00 6.90 16.58
N TYR A 293 0.49 7.64 15.61
CA TYR A 293 1.86 7.56 15.10
C TYR A 293 2.55 8.89 15.34
N THR A 294 3.83 8.85 15.66
CA THR A 294 4.68 10.05 15.66
C THR A 294 5.77 9.90 14.60
N PHE A 295 6.04 11.00 13.91
CA PHE A 295 7.06 11.06 12.86
C PHE A 295 8.09 12.14 13.18
N ALA A 296 9.34 11.92 12.79
CA ALA A 296 10.40 12.92 12.87
C ALA A 296 10.12 14.10 11.92
N ALA A 297 10.83 15.20 12.13
CA ALA A 297 10.91 16.25 11.12
C ALA A 297 11.60 15.71 9.85
N ARG A 298 11.08 16.11 8.67
CA ARG A 298 11.49 15.58 7.35
C ARG A 298 12.03 16.68 6.43
N GLY A 299 12.69 17.69 7.03
CA GLY A 299 13.23 18.86 6.35
C GLY A 299 12.31 20.08 6.42
N ASP A 300 12.65 21.11 5.66
CA ASP A 300 11.96 22.39 5.68
C ASP A 300 10.49 22.25 5.24
N GLY A 301 9.60 22.85 6.04
CA GLY A 301 8.14 22.76 5.82
C GLY A 301 7.47 21.45 6.27
N TYR A 302 8.24 20.47 6.77
CA TYR A 302 7.74 19.20 7.26
C TYR A 302 8.22 18.90 8.69
N PRO A 303 7.67 19.60 9.70
CA PRO A 303 8.03 19.42 11.10
C PRO A 303 7.70 18.01 11.61
N ALA A 304 8.12 17.72 12.84
CA ALA A 304 7.64 16.55 13.56
C ALA A 304 6.11 16.53 13.60
N LEU A 305 5.51 15.37 13.43
CA LEU A 305 4.08 15.22 13.21
C LEU A 305 3.48 14.12 14.09
N GLU A 306 2.28 14.35 14.60
CA GLU A 306 1.38 13.32 15.10
C GLU A 306 0.30 13.01 14.06
N HIS A 307 0.16 11.74 13.69
CA HIS A 307 -0.93 11.26 12.85
C HIS A 307 -1.74 10.22 13.62
N THR A 308 -3.07 10.37 13.68
CA THR A 308 -3.93 9.40 14.35
C THR A 308 -4.96 8.81 13.39
N TRP A 309 -4.96 7.49 13.35
CA TRP A 309 -5.97 6.67 12.68
C TRP A 309 -7.13 6.36 13.62
N TYR A 310 -8.35 6.39 13.08
CA TYR A 310 -9.58 5.99 13.76
C TYR A 310 -10.43 5.11 12.85
N GLN A 311 -11.01 4.06 13.38
CA GLN A 311 -11.94 3.20 12.62
C GLN A 311 -13.17 2.81 13.44
N GLY A 312 -14.27 2.49 12.73
CA GLY A 312 -15.54 2.10 13.32
C GLY A 312 -16.22 3.28 14.03
N THR A 313 -16.46 3.14 15.33
CA THR A 313 -17.09 4.18 16.16
C THR A 313 -16.16 5.28 16.60
N GLU A 314 -14.84 5.05 16.48
CA GLU A 314 -13.84 6.02 16.91
C GLU A 314 -13.76 7.23 15.96
N LYS A 315 -13.64 8.43 16.55
CA LYS A 315 -13.54 9.71 15.83
C LYS A 315 -12.60 10.66 16.57
N PRO A 316 -11.92 11.58 15.88
CA PRO A 316 -11.12 12.59 16.54
C PRO A 316 -11.98 13.50 17.41
N LYS A 317 -11.39 14.03 18.50
CA LYS A 317 -12.10 14.91 19.44
C LYS A 317 -12.73 16.13 18.74
N ILE A 318 -12.02 16.75 17.82
CA ILE A 318 -12.49 17.92 17.05
C ILE A 318 -13.76 17.62 16.25
N TRP A 319 -13.92 16.40 15.75
CA TRP A 319 -15.15 15.94 15.08
C TRP A 319 -16.28 15.74 16.10
N ARG A 320 -16.01 15.09 17.24
CA ARG A 320 -17.01 14.88 18.31
C ARG A 320 -17.52 16.20 18.88
N ASP A 321 -16.64 17.20 18.98
CA ASP A 321 -16.96 18.57 19.45
C ASP A 321 -17.71 19.40 18.37
N LYS A 322 -18.00 18.82 17.19
CA LYS A 322 -18.67 19.48 16.05
C LYS A 322 -18.00 20.76 15.55
N LYS A 323 -16.67 20.84 15.68
CA LYS A 323 -15.86 21.99 15.24
C LYS A 323 -15.46 21.96 13.77
N ILE A 324 -15.74 20.85 13.10
CA ILE A 324 -15.47 20.61 11.68
C ILE A 324 -16.68 19.93 11.01
N PRO A 325 -16.76 19.91 9.66
CA PRO A 325 -17.79 19.19 8.94
C PRO A 325 -17.91 17.74 9.40
N GLN A 326 -19.15 17.26 9.59
CA GLN A 326 -19.46 15.94 10.17
C GLN A 326 -19.41 14.83 9.11
N TRP A 327 -18.31 14.76 8.36
CA TRP A 327 -18.12 13.72 7.34
C TRP A 327 -17.87 12.36 8.00
N GLY A 328 -18.50 11.32 7.47
CA GLY A 328 -18.40 9.96 8.01
C GLY A 328 -16.99 9.40 7.92
N ASP A 329 -16.33 9.61 6.77
CA ASP A 329 -14.95 9.24 6.50
C ASP A 329 -14.19 10.49 6.03
N ALA A 330 -13.01 10.75 6.57
CA ALA A 330 -12.14 11.82 6.07
C ALA A 330 -10.70 11.71 6.59
N THR A 331 -9.84 12.55 6.01
CA THR A 331 -8.55 12.96 6.55
C THR A 331 -8.60 14.45 6.86
N LEU A 332 -8.14 14.85 8.04
CA LEU A 332 -8.00 16.23 8.48
C LEU A 332 -6.52 16.54 8.68
N PHE A 333 -6.06 17.62 8.08
CA PHE A 333 -4.75 18.22 8.31
C PHE A 333 -4.93 19.50 9.12
N ILE A 334 -4.18 19.65 10.21
CA ILE A 334 -4.19 20.84 11.08
C ILE A 334 -2.86 21.53 10.92
N GLY A 335 -2.89 22.68 10.29
CA GLY A 335 -1.73 23.53 10.05
C GLY A 335 -1.80 24.86 10.83
N GLU A 336 -0.70 25.60 10.84
CA GLU A 336 -0.57 26.87 11.57
C GLU A 336 -1.54 27.96 11.07
N LYS A 337 -1.89 27.91 9.78
CA LYS A 337 -2.73 28.92 9.14
C LYS A 337 -4.17 28.47 8.91
N GLY A 338 -4.51 27.23 9.22
CA GLY A 338 -5.84 26.67 9.00
C GLY A 338 -5.83 25.16 8.87
N MET A 339 -6.91 24.58 8.31
CA MET A 339 -7.06 23.15 8.19
C MET A 339 -7.53 22.77 6.77
N VAL A 340 -7.20 21.53 6.35
CA VAL A 340 -7.80 20.89 5.18
C VAL A 340 -8.50 19.63 5.65
N ILE A 341 -9.78 19.49 5.33
CA ILE A 341 -10.52 18.23 5.47
C ILE A 341 -10.78 17.65 4.08
N SER A 342 -10.58 16.35 3.90
CA SER A 342 -10.74 15.67 2.61
C SER A 342 -11.36 14.29 2.77
N ASP A 343 -12.26 13.92 1.87
CA ASP A 343 -12.63 12.53 1.59
C ASP A 343 -12.10 12.12 0.19
N TYR A 344 -12.64 11.06 -0.42
CA TYR A 344 -12.18 10.60 -1.74
C TYR A 344 -12.50 11.60 -2.87
N GLY A 345 -13.61 12.29 -2.80
CA GLY A 345 -14.16 13.09 -3.92
C GLY A 345 -14.18 14.60 -3.68
N LYS A 346 -14.00 15.03 -2.44
CA LYS A 346 -14.09 16.46 -2.10
C LYS A 346 -13.15 16.84 -0.96
N HIS A 347 -12.85 18.13 -0.88
CA HIS A 347 -12.09 18.72 0.23
C HIS A 347 -12.59 20.13 0.54
N ALA A 348 -12.29 20.60 1.76
CA ALA A 348 -12.55 21.96 2.18
C ALA A 348 -11.37 22.53 2.97
N LEU A 349 -11.08 23.81 2.76
CA LEU A 349 -10.18 24.61 3.59
C LEU A 349 -11.00 25.21 4.74
N LEU A 350 -10.48 25.14 5.97
CA LEU A 350 -11.19 25.56 7.18
C LEU A 350 -10.34 26.53 8.02
N PRO A 351 -10.98 27.51 8.72
CA PRO A 351 -12.39 27.87 8.58
C PRO A 351 -12.70 28.51 7.22
N GLU A 352 -13.87 28.24 6.64
CA GLU A 352 -14.20 28.60 5.26
C GLU A 352 -14.12 30.10 4.99
N ASP A 353 -14.57 30.94 5.91
CA ASP A 353 -14.51 32.40 5.80
C ASP A 353 -13.09 32.93 5.66
N LYS A 354 -12.10 32.35 6.34
CA LYS A 354 -10.69 32.68 6.20
C LYS A 354 -10.16 32.42 4.81
N PHE A 355 -10.66 31.38 4.15
CA PHE A 355 -10.18 30.95 2.84
C PHE A 355 -11.09 31.38 1.68
N LYS A 356 -12.08 32.26 1.93
CA LYS A 356 -13.03 32.72 0.90
C LYS A 356 -12.34 33.35 -0.31
N ASN A 357 -11.25 34.10 -0.10
CA ASN A 357 -10.47 34.78 -1.14
C ASN A 357 -9.09 34.14 -1.33
N PHE A 358 -8.90 32.90 -0.86
CA PHE A 358 -7.62 32.21 -1.01
C PHE A 358 -7.39 31.82 -2.47
N GLU A 359 -6.33 32.35 -3.05
CA GLU A 359 -5.90 31.98 -4.38
C GLU A 359 -5.21 30.62 -4.35
N ARG A 360 -5.84 29.63 -4.96
CA ARG A 360 -5.32 28.26 -4.98
C ARG A 360 -4.09 28.15 -5.85
N PRO A 361 -3.05 27.38 -5.45
CA PRO A 361 -1.89 27.17 -6.27
C PRO A 361 -2.28 26.51 -7.61
N LYS A 362 -1.49 26.78 -8.67
CA LYS A 362 -1.63 26.08 -9.94
C LYS A 362 -1.42 24.58 -9.72
N GLU A 363 -2.18 23.76 -10.43
CA GLU A 363 -1.99 22.31 -10.45
C GLU A 363 -0.64 21.97 -11.09
N TRP A 364 0.10 21.01 -10.49
CA TRP A 364 1.39 20.53 -11.02
C TRP A 364 1.52 19.02 -11.04
N ILE A 365 0.65 18.29 -10.35
CA ILE A 365 0.61 16.83 -10.42
C ILE A 365 -0.21 16.46 -11.66
N GLU A 366 0.43 15.78 -12.62
CA GLU A 366 -0.22 15.39 -13.88
C GLU A 366 -1.53 14.61 -13.61
N PRO A 367 -2.63 14.93 -14.29
CA PRO A 367 -3.86 14.16 -14.22
C PRO A 367 -3.64 12.69 -14.58
N SER A 368 -4.23 11.79 -13.81
CA SER A 368 -4.06 10.36 -14.01
C SER A 368 -4.96 9.82 -15.13
N PRO A 369 -4.45 8.96 -16.02
CA PRO A 369 -5.29 8.20 -16.95
C PRO A 369 -6.02 7.02 -16.22
N GLY A 370 -5.78 6.84 -14.93
CA GLY A 370 -6.27 5.76 -14.10
C GLY A 370 -5.16 4.83 -13.62
N GLN A 371 -5.32 4.26 -12.43
CA GLN A 371 -4.30 3.50 -11.70
C GLN A 371 -3.61 2.40 -12.55
N MET A 372 -4.40 1.56 -13.23
CA MET A 372 -3.87 0.50 -14.09
C MET A 372 -3.19 1.08 -15.34
N ALA A 373 -3.75 2.13 -15.92
CA ALA A 373 -3.20 2.75 -17.12
C ALA A 373 -1.87 3.46 -16.85
N GLU A 374 -1.68 4.09 -15.68
CA GLU A 374 -0.39 4.63 -15.25
C GLU A 374 0.70 3.55 -15.24
N TRP A 375 0.41 2.40 -14.63
CA TRP A 375 1.34 1.30 -14.58
C TRP A 375 1.66 0.70 -15.95
N ILE A 376 0.64 0.45 -16.80
CA ILE A 376 0.84 -0.06 -18.15
C ILE A 376 1.71 0.91 -18.97
N ARG A 377 1.43 2.23 -18.91
CA ARG A 377 2.22 3.26 -19.57
C ARG A 377 3.68 3.25 -19.10
N ALA A 378 3.90 3.15 -17.77
CA ALA A 378 5.24 3.06 -17.20
C ALA A 378 5.99 1.78 -17.66
N CYS A 379 5.31 0.62 -17.68
CA CYS A 379 5.89 -0.64 -18.16
C CYS A 379 6.35 -0.57 -19.61
N LYS A 380 5.66 0.22 -20.45
CA LYS A 380 6.01 0.42 -21.86
C LYS A 380 7.05 1.53 -22.08
N GLY A 381 7.42 2.26 -21.03
CA GLY A 381 8.27 3.44 -21.15
C GLY A 381 7.60 4.63 -21.86
N GLU A 382 6.27 4.66 -21.92
CA GLU A 382 5.46 5.69 -22.54
C GLU A 382 5.08 6.84 -21.60
N GLY A 383 5.62 6.84 -20.38
CA GLY A 383 5.34 7.85 -19.36
C GLY A 383 6.21 7.71 -18.12
N PRO A 384 6.00 8.58 -17.12
CA PRO A 384 6.74 8.51 -15.87
C PRO A 384 6.46 7.20 -15.12
N GLU A 385 7.32 6.90 -14.17
CA GLU A 385 7.10 5.82 -13.20
C GLU A 385 5.76 6.00 -12.48
N ALA A 386 5.10 4.87 -12.19
CA ALA A 386 3.84 4.89 -11.45
C ALA A 386 4.04 5.46 -10.04
N LEU A 387 3.18 6.41 -9.63
CA LEU A 387 3.36 7.16 -8.39
C LEU A 387 3.17 6.29 -7.13
N CYS A 388 2.30 5.26 -7.19
CA CYS A 388 2.10 4.32 -6.07
C CYS A 388 2.94 3.04 -6.26
N ASN A 389 4.22 3.21 -6.68
CA ASN A 389 5.17 2.11 -6.81
C ASN A 389 5.52 1.47 -5.45
N PHE A 390 6.25 0.35 -5.46
CA PHE A 390 6.53 -0.37 -4.21
C PHE A 390 7.52 0.36 -3.29
N ALA A 391 8.35 1.26 -3.81
CA ALA A 391 9.20 2.10 -2.97
C ALA A 391 8.38 3.10 -2.12
N TYR A 392 7.25 3.58 -2.66
CA TYR A 392 6.27 4.39 -1.94
C TYR A 392 5.29 3.54 -1.11
N ALA A 393 4.71 2.52 -1.73
CA ALA A 393 3.62 1.73 -1.15
C ALA A 393 4.08 0.76 -0.05
N GLY A 394 5.34 0.31 -0.11
CA GLY A 394 5.93 -0.57 0.89
C GLY A 394 5.97 0.07 2.28
N PRO A 395 6.66 1.21 2.48
CA PRO A 395 6.67 1.91 3.77
C PRO A 395 5.28 2.31 4.27
N LEU A 396 4.36 2.71 3.40
CA LEU A 396 2.96 2.98 3.77
C LEU A 396 2.26 1.72 4.30
N THR A 397 2.44 0.57 3.63
CA THR A 397 1.87 -0.72 4.06
C THR A 397 2.49 -1.17 5.37
N GLU A 398 3.80 -1.03 5.53
CA GLU A 398 4.53 -1.31 6.77
C GLU A 398 3.96 -0.50 7.94
N ALA A 399 3.78 0.82 7.78
CA ALA A 399 3.21 1.68 8.81
C ALA A 399 1.78 1.26 9.21
N ASN A 400 0.93 0.90 8.24
CA ASN A 400 -0.40 0.38 8.53
C ASN A 400 -0.35 -0.92 9.34
N HIS A 401 0.53 -1.84 8.99
CA HIS A 401 0.71 -3.10 9.74
C HIS A 401 1.26 -2.86 11.14
N LEU A 402 2.18 -1.91 11.31
CA LEU A 402 2.69 -1.52 12.64
C LEU A 402 1.58 -1.04 13.58
N GLY A 403 0.56 -0.37 13.05
CA GLY A 403 -0.64 -0.01 13.83
C GLY A 403 -1.37 -1.23 14.40
N ASN A 404 -1.53 -2.27 13.60
CA ASN A 404 -2.09 -3.55 14.06
C ASN A 404 -1.16 -4.26 15.05
N VAL A 405 0.15 -4.20 14.85
CA VAL A 405 1.14 -4.76 15.79
C VAL A 405 1.02 -4.08 17.14
N ALA A 406 0.99 -2.74 17.19
CA ALA A 406 0.85 -1.99 18.44
C ALA A 406 -0.47 -2.31 19.14
N TYR A 407 -1.59 -2.38 18.39
CA TYR A 407 -2.87 -2.79 18.94
C TYR A 407 -2.82 -4.20 19.54
N ARG A 408 -2.24 -5.19 18.84
CA ARG A 408 -2.11 -6.58 19.33
C ARG A 408 -1.17 -6.67 20.52
N ALA A 409 -0.13 -5.86 20.60
CA ALA A 409 0.78 -5.77 21.73
C ALA A 409 0.15 -5.07 22.95
N GLY A 410 -0.88 -4.23 22.73
CA GLY A 410 -1.59 -3.50 23.77
C GLY A 410 -0.74 -2.42 24.46
N LYS A 411 0.30 -1.90 23.79
CA LYS A 411 1.22 -0.90 24.33
C LYS A 411 1.83 -0.02 23.26
N LYS A 412 2.35 1.14 23.66
CA LYS A 412 3.17 2.01 22.81
C LYS A 412 4.46 1.29 22.41
N LEU A 413 4.78 1.34 21.12
CA LEU A 413 5.98 0.76 20.53
C LEU A 413 6.89 1.88 20.01
N GLU A 414 8.19 1.75 20.24
CA GLU A 414 9.24 2.52 19.58
C GLU A 414 9.76 1.70 18.41
N TRP A 415 9.83 2.30 17.20
CA TRP A 415 10.16 1.58 16.00
C TRP A 415 11.55 1.89 15.47
N ASP A 416 12.43 0.91 15.49
CA ASP A 416 13.70 0.93 14.75
C ASP A 416 13.47 0.34 13.35
N ALA A 417 13.13 1.19 12.41
CA ALA A 417 12.80 0.78 11.04
C ALA A 417 13.98 0.13 10.31
N LYS A 418 15.22 0.52 10.62
CA LYS A 418 16.41 -0.05 10.00
C LYS A 418 16.62 -1.50 10.39
N ASN A 419 16.44 -1.82 11.66
CA ASN A 419 16.68 -3.16 12.21
C ASN A 419 15.40 -3.99 12.35
N MET A 420 14.23 -3.41 12.05
CA MET A 420 12.90 -4.01 12.22
C MET A 420 12.68 -4.52 13.65
N LYS A 421 12.88 -3.65 14.65
CA LYS A 421 12.82 -3.99 16.06
C LYS A 421 12.02 -2.98 16.87
N PHE A 422 11.54 -3.44 18.02
CA PHE A 422 10.94 -2.59 19.05
C PHE A 422 11.86 -2.53 20.28
N PRO A 423 12.77 -1.54 20.40
CA PRO A 423 13.72 -1.46 21.53
C PRO A 423 13.06 -1.49 22.91
N ASN A 424 11.86 -0.91 23.01
CA ASN A 424 11.09 -0.86 24.25
C ASN A 424 10.15 -2.05 24.49
N ALA A 425 9.99 -2.96 23.48
CA ALA A 425 9.02 -4.06 23.54
C ALA A 425 9.41 -5.24 22.61
N PRO A 426 10.56 -5.91 22.85
CA PRO A 426 11.01 -7.00 21.96
C PRO A 426 10.00 -8.13 21.80
N GLU A 427 9.15 -8.37 22.80
CA GLU A 427 8.10 -9.39 22.76
C GLU A 427 6.99 -9.12 21.74
N ALA A 428 6.87 -7.88 21.26
CA ALA A 428 5.92 -7.51 20.20
C ALA A 428 6.43 -7.87 18.79
N GLU A 429 7.71 -8.16 18.63
CA GLU A 429 8.33 -8.52 17.33
C GLU A 429 7.71 -9.80 16.73
N LYS A 430 7.15 -10.68 17.57
CA LYS A 430 6.38 -11.85 17.10
C LYS A 430 5.18 -11.51 16.19
N TYR A 431 4.73 -10.26 16.19
CA TYR A 431 3.63 -9.80 15.34
C TYR A 431 4.11 -9.15 14.03
N LEU A 432 5.43 -8.97 13.84
CA LEU A 432 5.99 -8.43 12.60
C LEU A 432 5.89 -9.39 11.42
N GLY A 433 5.79 -10.68 11.69
CA GLY A 433 5.67 -11.74 10.71
C GLY A 433 4.87 -12.92 11.23
N ARG A 434 4.92 -14.03 10.52
CA ARG A 434 4.22 -15.27 10.88
C ARG A 434 5.02 -16.50 10.47
N THR A 435 4.71 -17.65 11.08
CA THR A 435 5.19 -18.94 10.62
C THR A 435 4.32 -19.43 9.46
N TYR A 436 4.95 -19.79 8.37
CA TYR A 436 4.24 -20.32 7.20
C TYR A 436 3.95 -21.82 7.36
N ARG A 437 2.84 -22.24 6.78
CA ARG A 437 2.47 -23.66 6.70
C ARG A 437 3.55 -24.45 5.95
N LYS A 438 3.74 -25.73 6.33
CA LYS A 438 4.70 -26.65 5.68
C LYS A 438 4.50 -26.65 4.16
N GLY A 439 5.60 -26.51 3.43
CA GLY A 439 5.62 -26.42 1.97
C GLY A 439 5.50 -24.99 1.41
N TRP A 440 5.33 -23.98 2.25
CA TRP A 440 5.34 -22.58 1.87
C TRP A 440 6.57 -21.87 2.42
N LYS A 441 7.30 -21.18 1.55
CA LYS A 441 8.48 -20.38 1.88
C LYS A 441 8.42 -19.08 1.09
N LEU A 442 8.88 -18.02 1.67
CA LEU A 442 9.03 -16.73 1.03
C LEU A 442 10.53 -16.41 0.93
N GLY A 443 11.12 -16.61 -0.25
CA GLY A 443 12.54 -16.42 -0.51
C GLY A 443 13.35 -17.67 -0.28
#